data_6f7c3ee0ee6b770306459d2432d13166
#
_entry.id   6f7c3ee0ee6b770306459d2432d13166
#
_cell.length_a   1.000
_cell.length_b   1.000
_cell.length_c   1.000
_cell.angle_alpha   90.00
_cell.angle_beta   90.00
_cell.angle_gamma   90.00
#
_symmetry.space_group_name_H-M   'P 1'
#
loop_
_entity.id
_entity.type
_entity.pdbx_description
1 polymer ?
#
loop_
_entity_poly.entity_id
_entity_poly.type
_entity_poly.pdbx_seq_one_letter_code
_entity_poly.pdbx_strand_id
1 'polypeptide(L)'
;FSFFFQYSVKANDLPSGDNVVSGSVIISTQDTSMIINQSTDKAIIEWQSFDIGQNNSVTFNQPSINAGALNRVISGDPTTLAGSLSANGNVFVINENGVYFTTTATISANSFAASTLALSNDDYLQNKLQFYSDQLSESLASVINKGFITTLDGGFTALLGGAVNNEGTINANLGKVGIGVGQEIILDLSGDKFLQVAIPIDEAITILDENEEEVDLLIKHSGTMQA
;
A
#
# COMPACT_ATOMS: atom_id res chain seq x y z
N PHE A 1 31.36 7.38 9.47
CA PHE A 1 30.95 7.90 8.14
C PHE A 1 29.62 7.26 7.85
N SER A 2 28.53 8.00 8.12
CA SER A 2 27.16 7.59 7.81
C SER A 2 26.93 7.86 6.32
N PHE A 3 26.80 6.80 5.54
CA PHE A 3 26.32 6.93 4.16
C PHE A 3 24.79 7.07 4.25
N PHE A 4 24.28 8.28 4.10
CA PHE A 4 22.88 8.50 3.85
C PHE A 4 22.56 8.00 2.43
N PHE A 5 22.00 6.82 2.30
CA PHE A 5 21.28 6.44 1.09
C PHE A 5 19.97 7.22 1.08
N GLN A 6 19.99 8.42 0.48
CA GLN A 6 18.75 9.05 0.08
C GLN A 6 18.21 8.25 -1.11
N TYR A 7 17.17 7.47 -0.89
CA TYR A 7 16.32 7.00 -1.99
C TYR A 7 15.72 8.23 -2.66
N SER A 8 16.37 8.68 -3.72
CA SER A 8 15.91 9.81 -4.53
C SER A 8 14.87 9.28 -5.49
N VAL A 9 13.59 9.38 -5.13
CA VAL A 9 12.52 9.27 -6.14
C VAL A 9 12.82 10.28 -7.22
N LYS A 10 13.09 9.80 -8.41
CA LYS A 10 13.28 10.68 -9.56
C LYS A 10 11.96 11.39 -9.80
N ALA A 11 12.01 12.68 -10.10
CA ALA A 11 10.82 13.53 -10.25
C ALA A 11 9.83 13.03 -11.32
N ASN A 12 10.21 12.05 -12.13
CA ASN A 12 9.46 11.52 -13.27
C ASN A 12 9.30 9.98 -13.23
N ASP A 13 9.26 9.37 -12.06
CA ASP A 13 9.05 7.93 -11.98
C ASP A 13 7.56 7.60 -12.07
N LEU A 14 7.21 6.68 -12.95
CA LEU A 14 5.91 5.99 -13.03
C LEU A 14 6.12 4.50 -12.79
N PRO A 15 5.10 3.77 -12.31
CA PRO A 15 5.17 2.32 -12.19
C PRO A 15 5.68 1.66 -13.48
N SER A 16 6.49 0.63 -13.35
CA SER A 16 7.17 0.01 -14.48
C SER A 16 7.28 -1.52 -14.35
N GLY A 17 7.45 -2.20 -15.50
CA GLY A 17 7.62 -3.63 -15.55
C GLY A 17 6.37 -4.40 -15.14
N ASP A 18 5.21 -3.94 -15.61
CA ASP A 18 3.92 -4.55 -15.34
C ASP A 18 3.77 -5.94 -15.94
N ASN A 19 3.16 -6.84 -15.19
CA ASN A 19 2.74 -8.16 -15.59
C ASN A 19 1.34 -8.43 -15.02
N VAL A 20 0.33 -8.48 -15.88
CA VAL A 20 -1.06 -8.78 -15.45
C VAL A 20 -1.18 -10.28 -15.20
N VAL A 21 -1.23 -10.67 -13.94
CA VAL A 21 -1.33 -12.07 -13.48
C VAL A 21 -2.76 -12.58 -13.52
N SER A 22 -3.73 -11.71 -13.22
CA SER A 22 -5.16 -12.06 -13.20
C SER A 22 -6.01 -10.86 -13.56
N GLY A 23 -7.16 -11.12 -14.18
CA GLY A 23 -8.06 -10.08 -14.63
C GLY A 23 -7.74 -9.57 -16.02
N SER A 24 -8.40 -8.48 -16.43
CA SER A 24 -8.21 -7.82 -17.72
C SER A 24 -7.94 -6.34 -17.51
N VAL A 25 -6.74 -5.91 -17.86
CA VAL A 25 -6.22 -4.57 -17.64
C VAL A 25 -5.50 -4.09 -18.90
N ILE A 26 -5.71 -2.82 -19.25
CA ILE A 26 -4.96 -2.11 -20.27
C ILE A 26 -4.25 -0.94 -19.62
N ILE A 27 -2.92 -0.93 -19.69
CA ILE A 27 -2.08 0.11 -19.11
C ILE A 27 -1.58 1.01 -20.24
N SER A 28 -1.72 2.31 -20.06
CA SER A 28 -1.23 3.32 -21.01
C SER A 28 -0.53 4.43 -20.26
N THR A 29 0.62 4.86 -20.79
CA THR A 29 1.43 5.93 -20.22
C THR A 29 1.54 7.05 -21.23
N GLN A 30 1.30 8.27 -20.79
CA GLN A 30 1.50 9.48 -21.58
C GLN A 30 2.16 10.53 -20.68
N ASP A 31 3.35 10.97 -21.06
CA ASP A 31 4.18 11.94 -20.33
C ASP A 31 4.35 11.53 -18.83
N THR A 32 3.73 12.28 -17.94
CA THR A 32 3.78 12.09 -16.48
C THR A 32 2.55 11.36 -15.92
N SER A 33 1.71 10.80 -16.79
CA SER A 33 0.45 10.17 -16.41
C SER A 33 0.38 8.72 -16.88
N MET A 34 -0.06 7.83 -15.98
CA MET A 34 -0.38 6.45 -16.28
C MET A 34 -1.87 6.21 -16.05
N ILE A 35 -2.54 5.59 -17.01
CA ILE A 35 -3.94 5.20 -16.91
C ILE A 35 -4.01 3.67 -16.97
N ILE A 36 -4.66 3.09 -15.97
CA ILE A 36 -4.87 1.66 -15.80
C ILE A 36 -6.37 1.39 -15.95
N ASN A 37 -6.78 0.94 -17.14
CA ASN A 37 -8.16 0.60 -17.45
C ASN A 37 -8.41 -0.87 -17.14
N GLN A 38 -9.14 -1.14 -16.07
CA GLN A 38 -9.53 -2.48 -15.62
C GLN A 38 -10.96 -2.76 -16.08
N SER A 39 -11.20 -3.93 -16.68
CA SER A 39 -12.53 -4.35 -17.14
C SER A 39 -13.14 -5.51 -16.35
N THR A 40 -12.38 -6.15 -15.47
CA THR A 40 -12.84 -7.23 -14.56
C THR A 40 -13.00 -6.71 -13.14
N ASP A 41 -13.85 -7.33 -12.34
CA ASP A 41 -14.07 -6.94 -10.93
C ASP A 41 -12.78 -7.05 -10.08
N LYS A 42 -11.90 -7.99 -10.42
CA LYS A 42 -10.59 -8.11 -9.79
C LYS A 42 -9.49 -8.16 -10.82
N ALA A 43 -8.37 -7.52 -10.47
CA ALA A 43 -7.13 -7.62 -11.20
C ALA A 43 -5.96 -7.82 -10.22
N ILE A 44 -4.93 -8.55 -10.68
CA ILE A 44 -3.65 -8.70 -10.01
C ILE A 44 -2.58 -8.30 -10.99
N ILE A 45 -1.79 -7.31 -10.62
CA ILE A 45 -0.69 -6.79 -11.43
C ILE A 45 0.59 -6.87 -10.60
N GLU A 46 1.59 -7.54 -11.13
CA GLU A 46 2.94 -7.53 -10.59
C GLU A 46 3.75 -6.43 -11.26
N TRP A 47 4.61 -5.77 -10.50
CA TRP A 47 5.40 -4.63 -10.94
C TRP A 47 6.87 -4.83 -10.57
N GLN A 48 7.78 -4.34 -11.41
CA GLN A 48 9.18 -4.19 -11.02
C GLN A 48 9.36 -2.97 -10.11
N SER A 49 8.62 -1.87 -10.35
CA SER A 49 8.55 -0.71 -9.49
C SER A 49 7.14 -0.15 -9.51
N PHE A 50 6.63 0.26 -8.34
CA PHE A 50 5.36 0.98 -8.21
C PHE A 50 5.58 2.37 -7.58
N ASP A 51 6.58 3.09 -8.09
CA ASP A 51 6.87 4.46 -7.68
C ASP A 51 5.98 5.45 -8.42
N ILE A 52 5.59 6.52 -7.74
CA ILE A 52 4.89 7.66 -8.35
C ILE A 52 5.64 8.93 -7.97
N GLY A 53 6.40 9.48 -8.92
CA GLY A 53 7.15 10.72 -8.73
C GLY A 53 6.24 11.92 -8.44
N GLN A 54 6.76 12.95 -7.81
CA GLN A 54 5.98 14.10 -7.30
C GLN A 54 5.09 14.77 -8.37
N ASN A 55 5.53 14.79 -9.64
CA ASN A 55 4.79 15.41 -10.72
C ASN A 55 3.97 14.40 -11.55
N ASN A 56 3.90 13.15 -11.09
CA ASN A 56 3.31 12.07 -11.83
C ASN A 56 1.96 11.67 -11.24
N SER A 57 1.13 11.05 -12.08
CA SER A 57 -0.18 10.56 -11.69
C SER A 57 -0.44 9.15 -12.21
N VAL A 58 -1.10 8.35 -11.38
CA VAL A 58 -1.64 7.03 -11.75
C VAL A 58 -3.14 7.05 -11.52
N THR A 59 -3.91 6.67 -12.55
CA THR A 59 -5.37 6.61 -12.47
C THR A 59 -5.86 5.21 -12.80
N PHE A 60 -6.60 4.61 -11.88
CA PHE A 60 -7.32 3.36 -12.08
C PHE A 60 -8.76 3.64 -12.48
N ASN A 61 -9.13 3.26 -13.69
CA ASN A 61 -10.50 3.22 -14.17
C ASN A 61 -11.01 1.79 -14.02
N GLN A 62 -11.84 1.56 -13.01
CA GLN A 62 -12.35 0.25 -12.64
C GLN A 62 -13.83 0.12 -12.98
N PRO A 63 -14.37 -1.09 -13.22
CA PRO A 63 -15.75 -1.26 -13.69
C PRO A 63 -16.80 -0.88 -12.64
N SER A 64 -16.45 -0.87 -11.36
CA SER A 64 -17.34 -0.49 -10.27
C SER A 64 -16.56 -0.04 -9.02
N ILE A 65 -17.27 0.55 -8.06
CA ILE A 65 -16.70 0.92 -6.76
C ILE A 65 -16.25 -0.31 -5.94
N ASN A 66 -16.80 -1.48 -6.22
CA ASN A 66 -16.44 -2.74 -5.54
C ASN A 66 -15.29 -3.48 -6.24
N ALA A 67 -14.93 -3.05 -7.45
CA ALA A 67 -13.81 -3.64 -8.15
C ALA A 67 -12.49 -3.37 -7.41
N GLY A 68 -11.55 -4.29 -7.51
CA GLY A 68 -10.28 -4.19 -6.82
C GLY A 68 -9.08 -4.48 -7.73
N ALA A 69 -7.99 -3.74 -7.51
CA ALA A 69 -6.70 -3.96 -8.14
C ALA A 69 -5.64 -4.25 -7.06
N LEU A 70 -5.06 -5.44 -7.09
CA LEU A 70 -3.91 -5.81 -6.28
C LEU A 70 -2.64 -5.50 -7.08
N ASN A 71 -1.85 -4.55 -6.61
CA ASN A 71 -0.57 -4.17 -7.18
C ASN A 71 0.53 -4.70 -6.26
N ARG A 72 1.29 -5.68 -6.73
CA ARG A 72 2.38 -6.29 -5.99
C ARG A 72 3.70 -5.93 -6.63
N VAL A 73 4.62 -5.36 -5.85
CA VAL A 73 6.01 -5.12 -6.28
C VAL A 73 6.81 -6.38 -6.00
N ILE A 74 7.54 -6.84 -7.03
CA ILE A 74 8.33 -8.08 -6.99
C ILE A 74 9.83 -7.84 -7.03
N SER A 75 10.28 -6.57 -7.05
CA SER A 75 11.70 -6.21 -6.91
C SER A 75 12.11 -6.13 -5.45
N GLY A 76 13.42 -5.92 -5.21
CA GLY A 76 13.96 -5.70 -3.86
C GLY A 76 13.89 -4.25 -3.37
N ASP A 77 13.41 -3.31 -4.19
CA ASP A 77 13.36 -1.89 -3.82
C ASP A 77 12.01 -1.52 -3.18
N PRO A 78 11.98 -0.65 -2.17
CA PRO A 78 10.73 -0.15 -1.60
C PRO A 78 9.95 0.71 -2.60
N THR A 79 8.65 0.84 -2.38
CA THR A 79 7.75 1.74 -3.12
C THR A 79 7.76 3.13 -2.50
N THR A 80 7.95 4.16 -3.33
CA THR A 80 7.80 5.55 -2.91
C THR A 80 6.72 6.26 -3.71
N LEU A 81 5.70 6.74 -3.00
CA LEU A 81 4.60 7.50 -3.55
C LEU A 81 4.79 8.97 -3.18
N ALA A 82 5.11 9.80 -4.17
CA ALA A 82 5.29 11.25 -4.02
C ALA A 82 4.29 12.05 -4.87
N GLY A 83 3.68 11.42 -5.87
CA GLY A 83 2.69 11.98 -6.77
C GLY A 83 1.26 11.61 -6.38
N SER A 84 0.36 11.58 -7.38
CA SER A 84 -1.04 11.29 -7.17
C SER A 84 -1.45 9.90 -7.67
N LEU A 85 -2.24 9.19 -6.86
CA LEU A 85 -2.95 7.99 -7.25
C LEU A 85 -4.45 8.21 -7.10
N SER A 86 -5.21 7.97 -8.15
CA SER A 86 -6.67 8.05 -8.12
C SER A 86 -7.31 6.75 -8.60
N ALA A 87 -8.44 6.37 -7.99
CA ALA A 87 -9.22 5.19 -8.37
C ALA A 87 -10.70 5.38 -8.02
N ASN A 88 -11.57 4.84 -8.86
CA ASN A 88 -13.00 4.77 -8.53
C ASN A 88 -13.39 3.49 -7.77
N GLY A 89 -12.48 2.53 -7.62
CA GLY A 89 -12.65 1.29 -6.87
C GLY A 89 -11.59 1.13 -5.79
N ASN A 90 -11.25 -0.11 -5.47
CA ASN A 90 -10.34 -0.46 -4.38
C ASN A 90 -8.92 -0.72 -4.91
N VAL A 91 -7.92 -0.14 -4.26
CA VAL A 91 -6.51 -0.32 -4.64
C VAL A 91 -5.73 -0.88 -3.46
N PHE A 92 -5.00 -1.94 -3.73
CA PHE A 92 -4.05 -2.55 -2.79
C PHE A 92 -2.65 -2.39 -3.36
N VAL A 93 -1.72 -1.87 -2.57
CA VAL A 93 -0.30 -1.74 -2.90
C VAL A 93 0.49 -2.58 -1.91
N ILE A 94 1.17 -3.61 -2.40
CA ILE A 94 1.95 -4.54 -1.58
C ILE A 94 3.39 -4.48 -2.03
N ASN A 95 4.27 -4.17 -1.07
CA ASN A 95 5.71 -4.25 -1.26
C ASN A 95 6.38 -4.66 0.06
N GLU A 96 6.91 -5.86 0.10
CA GLU A 96 7.55 -6.43 1.30
C GLU A 96 8.84 -5.69 1.70
N ASN A 97 9.37 -4.81 0.84
CA ASN A 97 10.55 -4.01 1.12
C ASN A 97 10.24 -2.60 1.66
N GLY A 98 8.96 -2.22 1.72
CA GLY A 98 8.52 -0.93 2.26
C GLY A 98 7.53 -0.21 1.36
N VAL A 99 6.66 0.62 1.97
CA VAL A 99 5.74 1.51 1.25
C VAL A 99 5.77 2.89 1.92
N TYR A 100 6.28 3.88 1.20
CA TYR A 100 6.53 5.21 1.73
C TYR A 100 5.73 6.27 0.98
N PHE A 101 4.93 7.05 1.70
CA PHE A 101 4.19 8.19 1.17
C PHE A 101 4.90 9.47 1.61
N THR A 102 5.38 10.25 0.66
CA THR A 102 6.01 11.53 0.97
C THR A 102 4.96 12.59 1.34
N THR A 103 5.40 13.75 1.80
CA THR A 103 4.52 14.87 2.15
C THR A 103 3.71 15.41 0.95
N THR A 104 4.09 15.08 -0.27
CA THR A 104 3.41 15.49 -1.51
C THR A 104 2.47 14.43 -2.06
N ALA A 105 2.51 13.21 -1.50
CA ALA A 105 1.66 12.11 -1.93
C ALA A 105 0.18 12.42 -1.71
N THR A 106 -0.63 12.12 -2.71
CA THR A 106 -2.10 12.23 -2.66
C THR A 106 -2.73 10.96 -3.18
N ILE A 107 -3.43 10.24 -2.33
CA ILE A 107 -4.16 9.03 -2.67
C ILE A 107 -5.66 9.30 -2.55
N SER A 108 -6.42 8.97 -3.60
CA SER A 108 -7.88 9.07 -3.61
C SER A 108 -8.46 7.82 -4.24
N ALA A 109 -9.18 7.00 -3.48
CA ALA A 109 -9.77 5.73 -3.95
C ALA A 109 -11.11 5.47 -3.27
N ASN A 110 -11.88 4.47 -3.74
CA ASN A 110 -13.00 3.99 -2.93
C ASN A 110 -12.50 3.40 -1.63
N SER A 111 -11.54 2.48 -1.70
CA SER A 111 -10.78 1.98 -0.54
C SER A 111 -9.32 1.81 -0.91
N PHE A 112 -8.46 1.92 0.08
CA PHE A 112 -7.01 1.83 -0.12
C PHE A 112 -6.34 0.99 0.96
N ALA A 113 -5.44 0.10 0.55
CA ALA A 113 -4.57 -0.62 1.46
C ALA A 113 -3.12 -0.56 0.99
N ALA A 114 -2.21 -0.26 1.91
CA ALA A 114 -0.77 -0.40 1.72
C ALA A 114 -0.22 -1.43 2.70
N SER A 115 0.59 -2.36 2.23
CA SER A 115 1.11 -3.43 3.07
C SER A 115 2.54 -3.81 2.74
N THR A 116 3.32 -4.08 3.79
CA THR A 116 4.59 -4.81 3.67
C THR A 116 4.45 -6.30 3.96
N LEU A 117 3.22 -6.76 4.22
CA LEU A 117 2.88 -8.17 4.31
C LEU A 117 2.34 -8.65 2.97
N ALA A 118 2.62 -9.90 2.64
CA ALA A 118 2.12 -10.55 1.44
C ALA A 118 0.60 -10.80 1.53
N LEU A 119 -0.05 -10.89 0.38
CA LEU A 119 -1.42 -11.37 0.23
C LEU A 119 -1.44 -12.33 -0.95
N SER A 120 -1.84 -13.59 -0.72
CA SER A 120 -1.85 -14.57 -1.78
C SER A 120 -2.87 -14.24 -2.87
N ASN A 121 -2.60 -14.66 -4.10
CA ASN A 121 -3.52 -14.47 -5.22
C ASN A 121 -4.88 -15.13 -4.95
N ASP A 122 -4.85 -16.35 -4.43
CA ASP A 122 -6.06 -17.12 -4.15
C ASP A 122 -6.93 -16.46 -3.06
N ASP A 123 -6.30 -15.97 -2.00
CA ASP A 123 -7.02 -15.28 -0.92
C ASP A 123 -7.61 -13.96 -1.40
N TYR A 124 -6.83 -13.17 -2.14
CA TYR A 124 -7.34 -11.94 -2.76
C TYR A 124 -8.54 -12.22 -3.68
N LEU A 125 -8.43 -13.21 -4.57
CA LEU A 125 -9.51 -13.56 -5.50
C LEU A 125 -10.77 -14.09 -4.78
N GLN A 126 -10.61 -14.72 -3.62
CA GLN A 126 -11.71 -15.22 -2.77
C GLN A 126 -12.25 -14.20 -1.76
N ASN A 127 -11.81 -12.93 -1.79
CA ASN A 127 -12.12 -11.89 -0.79
C ASN A 127 -11.65 -12.22 0.64
N LYS A 128 -10.64 -13.05 0.78
CA LYS A 128 -9.96 -13.28 2.04
C LYS A 128 -8.78 -12.32 2.11
N LEU A 129 -8.91 -11.27 2.90
CA LEU A 129 -7.84 -10.29 3.07
C LEU A 129 -6.97 -10.68 4.27
N GLN A 130 -6.27 -11.81 4.12
CA GLN A 130 -5.33 -12.35 5.09
C GLN A 130 -3.92 -12.03 4.62
N PHE A 131 -3.31 -11.06 5.28
CA PHE A 131 -1.95 -10.62 5.02
C PHE A 131 -1.00 -11.34 5.94
N TYR A 132 0.14 -11.79 5.42
CA TYR A 132 1.11 -12.56 6.18
C TYR A 132 2.54 -12.24 5.74
N SER A 133 3.49 -12.48 6.62
CA SER A 133 4.91 -12.41 6.27
C SER A 133 5.39 -13.79 5.82
N ASP A 134 5.82 -13.88 4.56
CA ASP A 134 6.53 -15.07 4.05
C ASP A 134 7.98 -15.12 4.55
N GLN A 135 8.44 -14.00 5.09
CA GLN A 135 9.81 -13.84 5.49
C GLN A 135 10.04 -14.51 6.84
N LEU A 136 10.81 -15.60 6.83
CA LEU A 136 11.56 -16.05 8.00
C LEU A 136 12.75 -15.10 8.28
N SER A 137 12.71 -13.89 7.71
CA SER A 137 13.76 -12.91 7.83
C SER A 137 13.76 -12.29 9.23
N GLU A 138 14.96 -11.97 9.71
CA GLU A 138 15.17 -11.30 10.98
C GLU A 138 14.71 -9.82 10.97
N SER A 139 14.22 -9.32 9.84
CA SER A 139 13.71 -7.94 9.72
C SER A 139 12.46 -7.86 8.85
N LEU A 140 11.55 -6.98 9.22
CA LEU A 140 10.36 -6.61 8.48
C LEU A 140 10.44 -5.13 8.10
N ALA A 141 9.88 -4.80 6.93
CA ALA A 141 9.82 -3.43 6.46
C ALA A 141 8.62 -2.67 7.03
N SER A 142 8.61 -1.36 6.84
CA SER A 142 7.58 -0.46 7.37
C SER A 142 6.70 0.16 6.30
N VAL A 143 5.48 0.57 6.72
CA VAL A 143 4.62 1.49 5.97
C VAL A 143 4.71 2.86 6.63
N ILE A 144 5.12 3.89 5.88
CA ILE A 144 5.27 5.25 6.40
C ILE A 144 4.40 6.19 5.58
N ASN A 145 3.44 6.85 6.23
CA ASN A 145 2.61 7.86 5.60
C ASN A 145 2.94 9.26 6.11
N LYS A 146 3.41 10.13 5.20
CA LYS A 146 3.58 11.57 5.44
C LYS A 146 2.64 12.41 4.54
N GLY A 147 1.90 11.75 3.64
CA GLY A 147 1.02 12.36 2.66
C GLY A 147 -0.47 12.39 3.06
N PHE A 148 -1.30 12.43 2.05
CA PHE A 148 -2.75 12.51 2.19
C PHE A 148 -3.40 11.28 1.55
N ILE A 149 -4.15 10.51 2.34
CA ILE A 149 -4.94 9.37 1.89
C ILE A 149 -6.41 9.70 2.13
N THR A 150 -7.22 9.69 1.09
CA THR A 150 -8.66 9.94 1.18
C THR A 150 -9.41 8.79 0.51
N THR A 151 -10.39 8.24 1.19
CA THR A 151 -11.32 7.25 0.61
C THR A 151 -12.72 7.80 0.50
N LEU A 152 -13.51 7.23 -0.42
CA LEU A 152 -14.90 7.62 -0.59
C LEU A 152 -15.73 7.22 0.65
N ASP A 153 -16.91 7.81 0.78
CA ASP A 153 -17.83 7.54 1.89
C ASP A 153 -18.12 6.05 2.03
N GLY A 154 -17.89 5.52 3.22
CA GLY A 154 -18.05 4.10 3.53
C GLY A 154 -16.90 3.19 3.08
N GLY A 155 -15.87 3.72 2.44
CA GLY A 155 -14.66 2.99 2.08
C GLY A 155 -13.76 2.71 3.29
N PHE A 156 -12.58 2.14 3.04
CA PHE A 156 -11.62 1.91 4.10
C PHE A 156 -10.20 2.32 3.70
N THR A 157 -9.40 2.67 4.70
CA THR A 157 -7.93 2.75 4.58
C THR A 157 -7.29 1.74 5.53
N ALA A 158 -6.34 0.96 5.04
CA ALA A 158 -5.55 0.04 5.86
C ALA A 158 -4.05 0.23 5.60
N LEU A 159 -3.27 0.43 6.66
CA LEU A 159 -1.80 0.44 6.62
C LEU A 159 -1.30 -0.74 7.46
N LEU A 160 -0.62 -1.69 6.83
CA LEU A 160 -0.28 -2.98 7.43
C LEU A 160 1.21 -3.30 7.25
N GLY A 161 1.89 -3.76 8.28
CA GLY A 161 3.29 -4.11 8.12
C GLY A 161 3.99 -4.58 9.38
N GLY A 162 5.32 -4.67 9.30
CA GLY A 162 6.18 -4.89 10.45
C GLY A 162 6.19 -3.71 11.41
N ALA A 163 6.21 -2.49 10.86
CA ALA A 163 5.92 -1.26 11.57
C ALA A 163 5.07 -0.32 10.72
N VAL A 164 4.31 0.56 11.35
CA VAL A 164 3.52 1.57 10.67
C VAL A 164 3.71 2.92 11.35
N ASN A 165 4.13 3.91 10.56
CA ASN A 165 4.25 5.29 11.02
C ASN A 165 3.31 6.20 10.21
N ASN A 166 2.31 6.81 10.85
CA ASN A 166 1.44 7.78 10.22
C ASN A 166 1.70 9.18 10.77
N GLU A 167 2.37 10.00 9.99
CA GLU A 167 2.60 11.43 10.22
C GLU A 167 1.70 12.30 9.34
N GLY A 168 1.09 11.70 8.31
CA GLY A 168 0.21 12.35 7.35
C GLY A 168 -1.25 12.40 7.76
N THR A 169 -2.11 12.56 6.78
CA THR A 169 -3.57 12.63 6.97
C THR A 169 -4.25 11.46 6.31
N ILE A 170 -5.12 10.78 7.04
CA ILE A 170 -6.01 9.75 6.53
C ILE A 170 -7.45 10.21 6.76
N ASN A 171 -8.23 10.28 5.69
CA ASN A 171 -9.65 10.63 5.73
C ASN A 171 -10.48 9.53 5.07
N ALA A 172 -11.27 8.82 5.86
CA ALA A 172 -12.18 7.75 5.42
C ALA A 172 -13.60 8.04 5.92
N ASN A 173 -14.21 9.12 5.41
CA ASN A 173 -15.51 9.60 5.86
C ASN A 173 -16.58 8.50 5.82
N LEU A 174 -17.30 8.30 6.94
CA LEU A 174 -18.26 7.22 7.14
C LEU A 174 -17.67 5.81 6.88
N GLY A 175 -16.37 5.70 6.91
CA GLY A 175 -15.62 4.50 6.56
C GLY A 175 -14.87 3.89 7.74
N LYS A 176 -13.81 3.15 7.43
CA LYS A 176 -12.97 2.48 8.43
C LYS A 176 -11.50 2.81 8.21
N VAL A 177 -10.77 3.08 9.28
CA VAL A 177 -9.31 3.20 9.23
C VAL A 177 -8.70 2.12 10.12
N GLY A 178 -7.75 1.36 9.57
CA GLY A 178 -7.00 0.35 10.29
C GLY A 178 -5.50 0.56 10.15
N ILE A 179 -4.79 0.57 11.26
CA ILE A 179 -3.34 0.46 11.33
C ILE A 179 -3.03 -0.87 12.01
N GLY A 180 -2.35 -1.75 11.31
CA GLY A 180 -2.06 -3.10 11.79
C GLY A 180 -0.58 -3.41 11.72
N VAL A 181 -0.04 -3.94 12.82
CA VAL A 181 1.33 -4.43 12.92
C VAL A 181 1.30 -5.87 13.40
N GLY A 182 1.98 -6.75 12.68
CA GLY A 182 2.02 -8.17 12.98
C GLY A 182 2.65 -8.98 11.86
N GLN A 183 2.85 -10.27 12.09
CA GLN A 183 3.27 -11.23 11.08
C GLN A 183 2.08 -11.78 10.28
N GLU A 184 0.89 -11.76 10.87
CA GLU A 184 -0.35 -12.12 10.20
C GLU A 184 -1.48 -11.20 10.63
N ILE A 185 -2.15 -10.57 9.65
CA ILE A 185 -3.21 -9.59 9.86
C ILE A 185 -4.38 -9.93 8.94
N ILE A 186 -5.58 -9.94 9.49
CA ILE A 186 -6.82 -10.18 8.76
C ILE A 186 -7.64 -8.88 8.70
N LEU A 187 -8.02 -8.45 7.51
CA LEU A 187 -9.02 -7.42 7.30
C LEU A 187 -10.38 -8.06 7.02
N ASP A 188 -11.31 -7.90 7.95
CA ASP A 188 -12.70 -8.35 7.79
C ASP A 188 -13.57 -7.15 7.42
N LEU A 189 -13.94 -7.07 6.14
CA LEU A 189 -14.77 -6.00 5.63
C LEU A 189 -16.25 -6.17 5.98
N SER A 190 -16.68 -7.40 6.29
CA SER A 190 -18.06 -7.77 6.54
C SER A 190 -18.45 -7.87 8.02
N GLY A 191 -17.44 -8.05 8.90
CA GLY A 191 -17.63 -8.24 10.33
C GLY A 191 -17.50 -6.96 11.16
N ASP A 192 -17.77 -7.12 12.45
CA ASP A 192 -17.64 -6.04 13.45
C ASP A 192 -16.18 -5.69 13.79
N LYS A 193 -15.25 -6.59 13.46
CA LYS A 193 -13.81 -6.44 13.72
C LYS A 193 -13.07 -6.24 12.42
N PHE A 194 -13.01 -5.00 11.96
CA PHE A 194 -12.38 -4.63 10.70
C PHE A 194 -10.93 -5.10 10.57
N LEU A 195 -10.14 -5.01 11.64
CA LEU A 195 -8.75 -5.40 11.65
C LEU A 195 -8.47 -6.35 12.81
N GLN A 196 -7.84 -7.48 12.53
CA GLN A 196 -7.44 -8.47 13.52
C GLN A 196 -5.97 -8.85 13.30
N VAL A 197 -5.16 -8.75 14.34
CA VAL A 197 -3.79 -9.28 14.34
C VAL A 197 -3.87 -10.73 14.79
N ALA A 198 -3.64 -11.65 13.86
CA ALA A 198 -3.71 -13.09 14.11
C ALA A 198 -2.40 -13.61 14.72
N ILE A 199 -1.25 -13.14 14.18
CA ILE A 199 0.08 -13.44 14.70
C ILE A 199 0.81 -12.12 14.93
N PRO A 200 1.10 -11.75 16.20
CA PRO A 200 1.90 -10.58 16.50
C PRO A 200 3.36 -10.79 16.09
N ILE A 201 4.12 -9.70 16.01
CA ILE A 201 5.56 -9.75 15.76
C ILE A 201 6.26 -10.39 16.96
N ASP A 202 7.20 -11.29 16.67
CA ASP A 202 8.14 -11.78 17.69
C ASP A 202 9.11 -10.65 18.08
N GLU A 203 9.41 -10.50 19.37
CA GLU A 203 10.36 -9.51 19.88
C GLU A 203 11.78 -9.66 19.32
N ALA A 204 12.11 -10.83 18.75
CA ALA A 204 13.39 -11.09 18.12
C ALA A 204 13.50 -10.52 16.68
N ILE A 205 12.40 -9.99 16.12
CA ILE A 205 12.41 -9.47 14.74
C ILE A 205 12.77 -7.99 14.75
N THR A 206 13.82 -7.64 14.01
CA THR A 206 14.19 -6.24 13.77
C THR A 206 13.25 -5.62 12.72
N ILE A 207 12.72 -4.44 12.99
CA ILE A 207 11.92 -3.66 12.07
C ILE A 207 12.75 -2.46 11.60
N LEU A 208 12.75 -2.22 10.30
CA LEU A 208 13.51 -1.13 9.69
C LEU A 208 12.58 -0.04 9.15
N ASP A 209 13.01 1.22 9.29
CA ASP A 209 12.35 2.39 8.69
C ASP A 209 12.87 2.67 7.26
N GLU A 210 12.48 3.83 6.68
CA GLU A 210 12.90 4.26 5.34
C GLU A 210 14.41 4.57 5.19
N ASN A 211 15.16 4.59 6.29
CA ASN A 211 16.60 4.81 6.31
C ASN A 211 17.38 3.54 6.67
N GLU A 212 16.71 2.39 6.72
CA GLU A 212 17.27 1.12 7.19
C GLU A 212 17.73 1.18 8.67
N GLU A 213 17.13 2.07 9.47
CA GLU A 213 17.39 2.17 10.90
C GLU A 213 16.33 1.39 11.70
N GLU A 214 16.75 0.79 12.83
CA GLU A 214 15.86 0.03 13.72
C GLU A 214 14.76 0.92 14.32
N VAL A 215 13.52 0.44 14.30
CA VAL A 215 12.35 1.18 14.79
C VAL A 215 12.05 0.85 16.24
N ASP A 216 12.09 1.86 17.10
CA ASP A 216 11.79 1.72 18.54
C ASP A 216 10.30 1.44 18.84
N LEU A 217 9.39 1.89 17.95
CA LEU A 217 7.95 1.77 18.11
C LEU A 217 7.31 1.17 16.86
N LEU A 218 6.61 0.06 17.01
CA LEU A 218 5.96 -0.66 15.90
C LEU A 218 4.78 0.13 15.30
N ILE A 219 4.05 0.88 16.10
CA ILE A 219 2.99 1.78 15.63
C ILE A 219 3.28 3.18 16.17
N LYS A 220 3.45 4.13 15.24
CA LYS A 220 3.55 5.55 15.55
C LYS A 220 2.48 6.32 14.80
N HIS A 221 1.75 7.16 15.51
CA HIS A 221 0.74 8.02 14.92
C HIS A 221 0.86 9.42 15.50
N SER A 222 1.31 10.36 14.68
CA SER A 222 1.39 11.79 14.99
C SER A 222 0.60 12.66 14.00
N GLY A 223 0.05 12.04 12.97
CA GLY A 223 -0.77 12.68 11.96
C GLY A 223 -2.25 12.81 12.34
N THR A 224 -3.13 12.84 11.35
CA THR A 224 -4.58 12.93 11.52
C THR A 224 -5.27 11.71 10.90
N MET A 225 -6.25 11.15 11.61
CA MET A 225 -7.15 10.13 11.10
C MET A 225 -8.59 10.55 11.38
N GLN A 226 -9.44 10.46 10.35
CA GLN A 226 -10.87 10.71 10.43
C GLN A 226 -11.61 9.57 9.71
N ALA A 227 -12.56 8.94 10.40
CA ALA A 227 -13.43 7.88 9.88
C ALA A 227 -14.89 8.19 10.17
#